data_6cdb9526d225a2d055e2038cc7d6e0c0
#
_entry.id   6cdb9526d225a2d055e2038cc7d6e0c0
#
_cell.length_a   1.000
_cell.length_b   1.000
_cell.length_c   1.000
_cell.angle_alpha   90.00
_cell.angle_beta   90.00
_cell.angle_gamma   90.00
#
_symmetry.space_group_name_H-M   'P 1'
#
loop_
_entity.id
_entity.type
_entity.pdbx_description
1 polymer ?
#
loop_
_entity_poly.entity_id
_entity_poly.type
_entity_poly.pdbx_seq_one_letter_code
_entity_poly.pdbx_strand_id
1 'polypeptide(L)'
;MAPSRPWCRREAVHPKAPSAREALRSRVRCAEVSLRPTGEGFHPAEHALVASEDVERVCVHYVNQLDDGSVVFLSQLRGDPERARAILRDCDDVVAHSVAGEGGDVIASIHFQPTDTVDTLFRLPQEHGLVLDTPIECLSDGGIRVTAIGEAETLTASIELIPDDEKLHFGSVLAI
;
A
#
# COMPACT_ATOMS: atom_id res chain seq x y z
N MET A 1 38.33 17.39 -67.68
CA MET A 1 38.53 16.18 -66.81
C MET A 1 38.41 16.61 -65.38
N ALA A 2 37.24 16.46 -64.78
CA ALA A 2 36.96 16.90 -63.41
C ALA A 2 36.94 15.64 -62.50
N PRO A 3 37.56 15.68 -61.29
CA PRO A 3 37.53 14.59 -60.38
C PRO A 3 36.23 14.52 -59.61
N SER A 4 35.62 13.37 -59.64
CA SER A 4 34.43 12.98 -58.92
C SER A 4 34.66 13.08 -57.38
N ARG A 5 33.80 13.83 -56.72
CA ARG A 5 33.76 13.91 -55.24
C ARG A 5 33.11 12.64 -54.68
N PRO A 6 33.71 11.96 -53.68
CA PRO A 6 33.04 10.87 -53.01
C PRO A 6 31.97 11.44 -52.09
N TRP A 7 30.74 10.92 -52.22
CA TRP A 7 29.59 11.23 -51.40
C TRP A 7 29.85 10.73 -49.95
N CYS A 8 29.95 11.64 -48.98
CA CYS A 8 29.79 11.34 -47.58
C CYS A 8 28.38 10.81 -47.35
N ARG A 9 28.22 9.51 -47.27
CA ARG A 9 27.05 8.91 -46.62
C ARG A 9 27.13 9.28 -45.16
N ARG A 10 26.29 10.21 -44.73
CA ARG A 10 25.93 10.28 -43.34
C ARG A 10 25.11 9.03 -43.06
N GLU A 11 25.70 8.06 -42.37
CA GLU A 11 24.94 7.02 -41.71
C GLU A 11 23.98 7.72 -40.72
N ALA A 12 22.70 7.62 -41.01
CA ALA A 12 21.68 8.00 -40.06
C ALA A 12 21.82 7.08 -38.84
N VAL A 13 22.35 7.63 -37.76
CA VAL A 13 22.32 6.97 -36.46
C VAL A 13 20.85 6.86 -36.07
N HIS A 14 20.25 5.71 -36.38
CA HIS A 14 18.95 5.40 -35.87
C HIS A 14 19.08 5.32 -34.33
N PRO A 15 18.32 6.09 -33.55
CA PRO A 15 18.34 5.93 -32.11
C PRO A 15 17.95 4.49 -31.81
N LYS A 16 18.84 3.78 -31.11
CA LYS A 16 18.63 2.42 -30.69
C LYS A 16 17.33 2.39 -29.86
N ALA A 17 16.36 1.59 -30.30
CA ALA A 17 15.14 1.41 -29.53
C ALA A 17 15.50 1.00 -28.08
N PRO A 18 14.86 1.60 -27.06
CA PRO A 18 15.15 1.26 -25.67
C PRO A 18 14.97 -0.25 -25.45
N SER A 19 15.84 -0.84 -24.64
CA SER A 19 15.70 -2.25 -24.28
C SER A 19 14.37 -2.47 -23.56
N ALA A 20 13.81 -3.68 -23.64
CA ALA A 20 12.56 -4.01 -22.93
C ALA A 20 12.60 -3.65 -21.45
N ARG A 21 13.79 -3.75 -20.81
CA ARG A 21 14.03 -3.31 -19.43
C ARG A 21 13.97 -1.78 -19.26
N GLU A 22 14.50 -1.02 -20.19
CA GLU A 22 14.43 0.45 -20.16
C GLU A 22 13.02 0.94 -20.47
N ALA A 23 12.31 0.30 -21.41
CA ALA A 23 10.90 0.60 -21.70
C ALA A 23 9.99 0.26 -20.50
N LEU A 24 10.28 -0.81 -19.76
CA LEU A 24 9.56 -1.19 -18.54
C LEU A 24 9.80 -0.16 -17.42
N ARG A 25 11.06 0.23 -17.20
CA ARG A 25 11.43 1.25 -16.21
C ARG A 25 10.80 2.62 -16.48
N SER A 26 10.56 2.96 -17.75
CA SER A 26 9.91 4.25 -18.10
C SER A 26 8.41 4.28 -17.86
N ARG A 27 7.77 3.13 -17.65
CA ARG A 27 6.32 3.01 -17.44
C ARG A 27 5.91 2.82 -15.99
N VAL A 28 6.78 2.21 -15.18
CA VAL A 28 6.50 1.97 -13.77
C VAL A 28 6.66 3.26 -12.96
N ARG A 29 5.69 3.54 -12.12
CA ARG A 29 5.64 4.69 -11.21
C ARG A 29 5.31 4.21 -9.82
N CYS A 30 5.66 5.02 -8.82
CA CYS A 30 5.18 4.92 -7.46
C CYS A 30 4.23 6.07 -7.19
N ALA A 31 3.14 5.79 -6.53
CA ALA A 31 2.25 6.80 -5.97
C ALA A 31 2.12 6.57 -4.47
N GLU A 32 2.45 7.58 -3.67
CA GLU A 32 2.18 7.58 -2.25
C GLU A 32 0.78 8.15 -2.01
N VAL A 33 -0.05 7.40 -1.31
CA VAL A 33 -1.43 7.77 -1.00
C VAL A 33 -1.65 7.68 0.49
N SER A 34 -2.14 8.77 1.09
CA SER A 34 -2.61 8.78 2.47
C SER A 34 -4.13 8.64 2.48
N LEU A 35 -4.61 7.63 3.20
CA LEU A 35 -6.02 7.34 3.35
C LEU A 35 -6.41 7.59 4.80
N ARG A 36 -7.55 8.22 5.01
CA ARG A 36 -8.18 8.37 6.32
C ARG A 36 -9.55 7.74 6.30
N PRO A 37 -9.88 6.95 7.31
CA PRO A 37 -11.20 6.37 7.37
C PRO A 37 -12.24 7.45 7.69
N THR A 38 -13.43 7.27 7.15
CA THR A 38 -14.63 8.00 7.59
C THR A 38 -15.28 7.23 8.74
N GLY A 39 -15.82 7.94 9.72
CA GLY A 39 -16.56 7.33 10.84
C GLY A 39 -15.68 6.51 11.79
N GLU A 40 -15.99 5.21 11.93
CA GLU A 40 -15.40 4.34 12.97
C GLU A 40 -14.06 3.68 12.57
N GLY A 41 -13.35 4.20 11.60
CA GLY A 41 -12.08 3.63 11.16
C GLY A 41 -12.23 2.68 9.96
N PHE A 42 -11.11 2.12 9.50
CA PHE A 42 -11.11 1.10 8.45
C PHE A 42 -11.70 -0.23 8.93
N HIS A 43 -11.47 -0.55 10.21
CA HIS A 43 -11.93 -1.77 10.84
C HIS A 43 -12.12 -1.57 12.35
N PRO A 44 -13.14 -2.21 12.98
CA PRO A 44 -13.40 -2.06 14.43
C PRO A 44 -12.19 -2.36 15.31
N ALA A 45 -11.40 -3.40 14.99
CA ALA A 45 -10.19 -3.73 15.73
C ALA A 45 -9.13 -2.62 15.64
N GLU A 46 -8.96 -2.01 14.46
CA GLU A 46 -8.05 -0.89 14.28
C GLU A 46 -8.53 0.35 15.02
N HIS A 47 -9.84 0.64 14.98
CA HIS A 47 -10.43 1.73 15.74
C HIS A 47 -10.20 1.56 17.25
N ALA A 48 -10.38 0.35 17.77
CA ALA A 48 -10.15 0.05 19.17
C ALA A 48 -8.66 0.19 19.58
N LEU A 49 -7.74 -0.17 18.70
CA LEU A 49 -6.30 0.05 18.92
C LEU A 49 -5.94 1.54 18.92
N VAL A 50 -6.50 2.31 17.98
CA VAL A 50 -6.29 3.78 17.90
C VAL A 50 -6.85 4.51 19.13
N ALA A 51 -7.98 4.05 19.64
CA ALA A 51 -8.62 4.65 20.82
C ALA A 51 -7.90 4.33 22.14
N SER A 52 -6.95 3.39 22.14
CA SER A 52 -6.20 3.02 23.33
C SER A 52 -5.01 3.96 23.54
N GLU A 53 -4.85 4.46 24.76
CA GLU A 53 -3.66 5.23 25.17
C GLU A 53 -2.43 4.33 25.43
N ASP A 54 -2.65 3.03 25.64
CA ASP A 54 -1.60 2.06 26.00
C ASP A 54 -0.98 1.36 24.80
N VAL A 55 -1.56 1.52 23.59
CA VAL A 55 -1.12 0.86 22.36
C VAL A 55 -1.13 1.85 21.19
N GLU A 56 0.00 1.95 20.52
CA GLU A 56 0.19 2.75 19.31
C GLU A 56 0.36 1.83 18.10
N ARG A 57 -0.34 2.10 17.00
CA ARG A 57 -0.12 1.43 15.72
C ARG A 57 1.08 2.08 15.03
N VAL A 58 2.04 1.28 14.59
CA VAL A 58 3.25 1.77 13.89
C VAL A 58 3.13 1.54 12.39
N CYS A 59 3.02 0.28 11.99
CA CYS A 59 2.89 -0.07 10.58
C CYS A 59 2.33 -1.50 10.40
N VAL A 60 1.92 -1.80 9.17
CA VAL A 60 1.56 -3.15 8.73
C VAL A 60 2.66 -3.67 7.81
N HIS A 61 3.37 -4.70 8.24
CA HIS A 61 4.47 -5.31 7.51
C HIS A 61 4.01 -6.24 6.40
N TYR A 62 2.86 -6.86 6.57
CA TYR A 62 2.34 -7.86 5.66
C TYR A 62 0.83 -7.88 5.67
N VAL A 63 0.26 -8.05 4.49
CA VAL A 63 -1.17 -8.19 4.26
C VAL A 63 -1.40 -9.36 3.34
N ASN A 64 -2.36 -10.22 3.69
CA ASN A 64 -2.80 -11.31 2.84
C ASN A 64 -4.31 -11.48 2.93
N GLN A 65 -4.99 -11.39 1.80
CA GLN A 65 -6.39 -11.78 1.67
C GLN A 65 -6.46 -13.27 1.37
N LEU A 66 -7.24 -14.01 2.14
CA LEU A 66 -7.43 -15.44 1.99
C LEU A 66 -8.55 -15.76 0.99
N ASP A 67 -8.64 -17.02 0.55
CA ASP A 67 -9.62 -17.46 -0.44
C ASP A 67 -11.09 -17.29 0.01
N ASP A 68 -11.33 -17.27 1.33
CA ASP A 68 -12.63 -17.02 1.93
C ASP A 68 -12.98 -15.53 2.08
N GLY A 69 -12.10 -14.64 1.61
CA GLY A 69 -12.23 -13.19 1.69
C GLY A 69 -11.74 -12.59 3.01
N SER A 70 -11.45 -13.39 4.02
CA SER A 70 -10.86 -12.89 5.26
C SER A 70 -9.42 -12.36 5.04
N VAL A 71 -8.92 -11.55 5.96
CA VAL A 71 -7.63 -10.88 5.83
C VAL A 71 -6.74 -11.18 7.02
N VAL A 72 -5.45 -11.41 6.74
CA VAL A 72 -4.41 -11.56 7.75
C VAL A 72 -3.42 -10.41 7.64
N PHE A 73 -3.22 -9.70 8.76
CA PHE A 73 -2.19 -8.67 8.92
C PHE A 73 -1.06 -9.16 9.81
N LEU A 74 0.15 -8.73 9.49
CA LEU A 74 1.27 -8.72 10.43
C LEU A 74 1.58 -7.25 10.76
N SER A 75 1.16 -6.82 11.94
CA SER A 75 1.24 -5.42 12.38
C SER A 75 2.32 -5.24 13.43
N GLN A 76 3.03 -4.13 13.34
CA GLN A 76 3.87 -3.62 14.40
C GLN A 76 3.10 -2.61 15.23
N LEU A 77 3.08 -2.83 16.51
CA LEU A 77 2.50 -1.96 17.52
C LEU A 77 3.58 -1.52 18.50
N ARG A 78 3.29 -0.48 19.27
CA ARG A 78 4.12 -0.07 20.40
C ARG A 78 3.23 0.06 21.63
N GLY A 79 3.72 -0.40 22.78
CA GLY A 79 3.01 -0.29 24.05
C GLY A 79 2.86 -1.63 24.77
N ASP A 80 1.73 -1.81 25.45
CA ASP A 80 1.45 -2.98 26.29
C ASP A 80 0.90 -4.16 25.45
N PRO A 81 1.64 -5.29 25.33
CA PRO A 81 1.17 -6.46 24.59
C PRO A 81 -0.07 -7.11 25.19
N GLU A 82 -0.26 -7.07 26.51
CA GLU A 82 -1.46 -7.63 27.15
C GLU A 82 -2.69 -6.79 26.83
N ARG A 83 -2.52 -5.47 26.77
CA ARG A 83 -3.60 -4.56 26.36
C ARG A 83 -3.97 -4.80 24.89
N ALA A 84 -2.97 -4.94 24.01
CA ALA A 84 -3.22 -5.27 22.61
C ALA A 84 -4.00 -6.61 22.46
N ARG A 85 -3.62 -7.65 23.21
CA ARG A 85 -4.37 -8.93 23.22
C ARG A 85 -5.80 -8.76 23.70
N ALA A 86 -6.02 -7.99 24.76
CA ALA A 86 -7.36 -7.76 25.30
C ALA A 86 -8.25 -7.07 24.25
N ILE A 87 -7.75 -6.01 23.61
CA ILE A 87 -8.47 -5.28 22.56
C ILE A 87 -8.85 -6.23 21.41
N LEU A 88 -7.89 -6.98 20.88
CA LEU A 88 -8.15 -7.88 19.75
C LEU A 88 -9.10 -9.04 20.10
N ARG A 89 -9.04 -9.56 21.31
CA ARG A 89 -9.96 -10.60 21.79
C ARG A 89 -11.40 -10.10 21.92
N ASP A 90 -11.57 -8.84 22.28
CA ASP A 90 -12.88 -8.24 22.53
C ASP A 90 -13.56 -7.72 21.23
N CYS A 91 -12.91 -7.86 20.08
CA CYS A 91 -13.45 -7.52 18.77
C CYS A 91 -14.09 -8.74 18.10
N ASP A 92 -15.38 -8.68 17.84
CA ASP A 92 -16.16 -9.79 17.25
C ASP A 92 -15.71 -10.18 15.83
N ASP A 93 -15.21 -9.22 15.05
CA ASP A 93 -14.74 -9.42 13.67
C ASP A 93 -13.33 -10.03 13.59
N VAL A 94 -12.63 -10.16 14.72
CA VAL A 94 -11.31 -10.81 14.79
C VAL A 94 -11.50 -12.31 14.92
N VAL A 95 -11.15 -13.04 13.87
CA VAL A 95 -11.25 -14.51 13.79
C VAL A 95 -10.18 -15.19 14.64
N ALA A 96 -8.95 -14.66 14.57
CA ALA A 96 -7.81 -15.15 15.33
C ALA A 96 -6.74 -14.06 15.48
N HIS A 97 -5.98 -14.11 16.56
CA HIS A 97 -4.85 -13.22 16.75
C HIS A 97 -3.73 -13.88 17.54
N SER A 98 -2.51 -13.41 17.35
CA SER A 98 -1.34 -13.73 18.14
C SER A 98 -0.53 -12.46 18.36
N VAL A 99 -0.17 -12.19 19.61
CA VAL A 99 0.56 -10.99 19.99
C VAL A 99 1.82 -11.41 20.76
N ALA A 100 2.96 -10.89 20.33
CA ALA A 100 4.25 -11.11 20.99
C ALA A 100 4.99 -9.77 21.11
N GLY A 101 5.74 -9.58 22.20
CA GLY A 101 6.54 -8.37 22.37
C GLY A 101 7.14 -8.26 23.76
N GLU A 102 8.22 -7.50 23.84
CA GLU A 102 8.92 -7.10 25.04
C GLU A 102 9.41 -5.66 24.91
N GLY A 103 9.52 -4.95 26.05
CA GLY A 103 10.13 -3.61 26.07
C GLY A 103 9.38 -2.53 25.31
N GLY A 104 8.10 -2.75 25.02
CA GLY A 104 7.26 -1.79 24.31
C GLY A 104 7.18 -2.00 22.79
N ASP A 105 7.99 -2.87 22.20
CA ASP A 105 7.84 -3.30 20.80
C ASP A 105 6.97 -4.56 20.73
N VAL A 106 5.89 -4.49 19.95
CA VAL A 106 4.87 -5.52 19.85
C VAL A 106 4.64 -5.89 18.40
N ILE A 107 4.62 -7.17 18.10
CA ILE A 107 4.19 -7.72 16.80
C ILE A 107 2.88 -8.47 17.00
N ALA A 108 1.89 -8.14 16.18
CA ALA A 108 0.58 -8.77 16.19
C ALA A 108 0.26 -9.38 14.83
N SER A 109 -0.05 -10.68 14.81
CA SER A 109 -0.72 -11.31 13.68
C SER A 109 -2.22 -11.26 13.95
N ILE A 110 -2.97 -10.65 13.04
CA ILE A 110 -4.40 -10.40 13.20
C ILE A 110 -5.13 -10.97 11.99
N HIS A 111 -6.01 -11.94 12.22
CA HIS A 111 -6.89 -12.51 11.21
C HIS A 111 -8.32 -12.02 11.48
N PHE A 112 -8.95 -11.36 10.51
CA PHE A 112 -10.24 -10.73 10.69
C PHE A 112 -11.10 -10.76 9.44
N GLN A 113 -12.41 -10.54 9.60
CA GLN A 113 -13.33 -10.34 8.50
C GLN A 113 -13.23 -8.87 8.05
N PRO A 114 -12.94 -8.57 6.77
CA PRO A 114 -12.81 -7.21 6.31
C PRO A 114 -14.16 -6.49 6.30
N THR A 115 -14.12 -5.19 6.53
CA THR A 115 -15.22 -4.29 6.18
C THR A 115 -15.27 -4.09 4.67
N ASP A 116 -16.37 -3.55 4.14
CA ASP A 116 -16.47 -3.24 2.69
C ASP A 116 -15.36 -2.29 2.22
N THR A 117 -14.99 -1.33 3.07
CA THR A 117 -13.87 -0.41 2.82
C THR A 117 -12.54 -1.15 2.69
N VAL A 118 -12.22 -2.00 3.66
CA VAL A 118 -10.98 -2.79 3.66
C VAL A 118 -10.94 -3.74 2.46
N ASP A 119 -12.04 -4.44 2.17
CA ASP A 119 -12.14 -5.32 1.00
C ASP A 119 -11.89 -4.55 -0.30
N THR A 120 -12.49 -3.37 -0.45
CA THR A 120 -12.29 -2.51 -1.63
C THR A 120 -10.83 -2.08 -1.75
N LEU A 121 -10.18 -1.65 -0.68
CA LEU A 121 -8.79 -1.21 -0.69
C LEU A 121 -7.81 -2.32 -1.10
N PHE A 122 -8.09 -3.59 -0.78
CA PHE A 122 -7.25 -4.70 -1.21
C PHE A 122 -7.59 -5.24 -2.59
N ARG A 123 -8.85 -5.19 -2.98
CA ARG A 123 -9.29 -5.66 -4.28
C ARG A 123 -8.85 -4.74 -5.42
N LEU A 124 -8.91 -3.42 -5.24
CA LEU A 124 -8.52 -2.44 -6.26
C LEU A 124 -7.11 -2.68 -6.81
N PRO A 125 -6.04 -2.80 -5.99
CA PRO A 125 -4.72 -3.08 -6.50
C PRO A 125 -4.63 -4.40 -7.27
N GLN A 126 -5.31 -5.45 -6.79
CA GLN A 126 -5.30 -6.77 -7.44
C GLN A 126 -5.99 -6.73 -8.81
N GLU A 127 -7.17 -6.10 -8.91
CA GLU A 127 -7.94 -5.98 -10.16
C GLU A 127 -7.19 -5.15 -11.22
N HIS A 128 -6.41 -4.16 -10.78
CA HIS A 128 -5.67 -3.28 -11.67
C HIS A 128 -4.18 -3.65 -11.83
N GLY A 129 -3.74 -4.76 -11.26
CA GLY A 129 -2.34 -5.19 -11.38
C GLY A 129 -1.34 -4.25 -10.72
N LEU A 130 -1.74 -3.55 -9.65
CA LEU A 130 -0.88 -2.74 -8.83
C LEU A 130 -0.24 -3.57 -7.72
N VAL A 131 0.94 -3.16 -7.31
CA VAL A 131 1.63 -3.71 -6.15
C VAL A 131 1.57 -2.69 -5.03
N LEU A 132 1.11 -3.11 -3.85
CA LEU A 132 1.23 -2.31 -2.63
C LEU A 132 2.60 -2.60 -2.01
N ASP A 133 3.37 -1.54 -1.81
CA ASP A 133 4.64 -1.64 -1.09
C ASP A 133 4.40 -1.72 0.42
N THR A 134 5.20 -2.48 1.11
CA THR A 134 5.14 -2.64 2.56
C THR A 134 6.48 -2.24 3.19
N PRO A 135 6.47 -1.74 4.41
CA PRO A 135 5.34 -1.62 5.34
C PRO A 135 4.37 -0.49 5.00
N ILE A 136 3.08 -0.73 5.26
CA ILE A 136 2.05 0.32 5.25
C ILE A 136 2.18 1.12 6.54
N GLU A 137 2.43 2.40 6.45
CA GLU A 137 2.59 3.27 7.62
C GLU A 137 1.23 3.58 8.26
N CYS A 138 1.14 3.44 9.57
CA CYS A 138 -0.04 3.84 10.34
C CYS A 138 0.14 5.28 10.84
N LEU A 139 -0.86 6.13 10.59
CA LEU A 139 -0.86 7.52 11.01
C LEU A 139 -1.52 7.67 12.38
N SER A 140 -1.10 8.67 13.13
CA SER A 140 -1.61 8.93 14.50
C SER A 140 -3.09 9.30 14.55
N ASP A 141 -3.66 9.74 13.43
CA ASP A 141 -5.07 10.08 13.30
C ASP A 141 -5.97 8.90 12.88
N GLY A 142 -5.43 7.68 12.89
CA GLY A 142 -6.12 6.48 12.47
C GLY A 142 -6.04 6.19 10.96
N GLY A 143 -5.43 7.09 10.20
CA GLY A 143 -5.17 6.90 8.78
C GLY A 143 -4.03 5.92 8.50
N ILE A 144 -3.80 5.67 7.21
CA ILE A 144 -2.68 4.91 6.69
C ILE A 144 -2.00 5.65 5.54
N ARG A 145 -0.71 5.41 5.35
CA ARG A 145 0.04 5.83 4.18
C ARG A 145 0.52 4.61 3.42
N VAL A 146 0.14 4.53 2.15
CA VAL A 146 0.40 3.39 1.27
C VAL A 146 1.18 3.86 0.06
N THR A 147 2.16 3.09 -0.36
CA THR A 147 2.82 3.28 -1.66
C THR A 147 2.32 2.23 -2.64
N ALA A 148 1.69 2.67 -3.71
CA ALA A 148 1.28 1.82 -4.82
C ALA A 148 2.27 1.94 -5.98
N ILE A 149 2.60 0.80 -6.59
CA ILE A 149 3.54 0.69 -7.71
C ILE A 149 2.81 0.08 -8.89
N GLY A 150 2.92 0.73 -10.06
CA GLY A 150 2.29 0.26 -11.28
C GLY A 150 2.50 1.17 -12.47
N GLU A 151 1.77 0.96 -13.55
CA GLU A 151 1.80 1.86 -14.69
C GLU A 151 1.07 3.18 -14.36
N ALA A 152 1.56 4.29 -14.88
CA ALA A 152 1.05 5.64 -14.54
C ALA A 152 -0.46 5.80 -14.79
N GLU A 153 -0.96 5.29 -15.92
CA GLU A 153 -2.39 5.36 -16.26
C GLU A 153 -3.24 4.52 -15.29
N THR A 154 -2.75 3.34 -14.93
CA THR A 154 -3.42 2.44 -13.99
C THR A 154 -3.45 3.02 -12.59
N LEU A 155 -2.34 3.59 -12.12
CA LEU A 155 -2.29 4.29 -10.84
C LEU A 155 -3.31 5.41 -10.76
N THR A 156 -3.36 6.28 -11.78
CA THR A 156 -4.33 7.39 -11.83
C THR A 156 -5.76 6.88 -11.80
N ALA A 157 -6.10 5.91 -12.65
CA ALA A 157 -7.44 5.34 -12.71
C ALA A 157 -7.86 4.67 -11.38
N SER A 158 -6.96 3.93 -10.75
CA SER A 158 -7.25 3.25 -9.47
C SER A 158 -7.47 4.24 -8.33
N ILE A 159 -6.73 5.33 -8.32
CA ILE A 159 -6.88 6.38 -7.31
C ILE A 159 -8.22 7.12 -7.47
N GLU A 160 -8.70 7.31 -8.69
CA GLU A 160 -10.02 7.92 -8.96
C GLU A 160 -11.19 7.07 -8.46
N LEU A 161 -10.99 5.75 -8.31
CA LEU A 161 -11.99 4.81 -7.79
C LEU A 161 -12.11 4.82 -6.26
N ILE A 162 -11.14 5.38 -5.55
CA ILE A 162 -11.24 5.53 -4.10
C ILE A 162 -12.24 6.65 -3.81
N PRO A 163 -13.24 6.47 -2.94
CA PRO A 163 -14.22 7.50 -2.57
C PRO A 163 -13.54 8.77 -2.06
N ASP A 164 -14.04 9.95 -2.47
CA ASP A 164 -13.41 11.23 -2.14
C ASP A 164 -13.43 11.57 -0.64
N ASP A 165 -14.40 11.04 0.09
CA ASP A 165 -14.53 11.16 1.54
C ASP A 165 -13.48 10.31 2.31
N GLU A 166 -12.91 9.31 1.67
CA GLU A 166 -11.81 8.48 2.21
C GLU A 166 -10.43 8.94 1.74
N LYS A 167 -10.37 9.77 0.68
CA LYS A 167 -9.13 10.33 0.15
C LYS A 167 -8.72 11.56 0.92
N LEU A 168 -7.49 11.61 1.36
CA LEU A 168 -7.05 12.80 2.08
C LEU A 168 -5.85 13.52 1.55
N HIS A 169 -4.93 12.89 0.94
CA HIS A 169 -3.81 13.61 0.30
C HIS A 169 -3.10 12.69 -0.68
N PHE A 170 -2.99 13.14 -1.92
CA PHE A 170 -2.03 12.60 -2.85
C PHE A 170 -0.65 13.12 -2.50
N GLY A 171 0.21 12.26 -2.01
CA GLY A 171 1.64 12.44 -2.12
C GLY A 171 2.06 12.34 -3.59
N SER A 172 3.15 12.97 -3.96
CA SER A 172 3.65 13.05 -5.32
C SER A 172 3.84 11.67 -5.98
N VAL A 173 3.40 11.55 -7.24
CA VAL A 173 3.79 10.42 -8.09
C VAL A 173 5.28 10.60 -8.41
N LEU A 174 6.12 9.74 -7.85
CA LEU A 174 7.55 9.70 -8.15
C LEU A 174 7.80 8.72 -9.30
N ALA A 175 8.58 9.16 -10.29
CA ALA A 175 9.15 8.26 -11.30
C ALA A 175 10.32 7.49 -10.66
N ILE A 176 10.29 6.17 -10.75
CA ILE A 176 11.42 5.31 -10.43
C ILE A 176 12.31 5.14 -11.66
#